data_373ea604457067281e18e57099096622
#
_entry.id   373ea604457067281e18e57099096622
#
_cell.length_a   1.000
_cell.length_b   1.000
_cell.length_c   1.000
_cell.angle_alpha   90.00
_cell.angle_beta   90.00
_cell.angle_gamma   90.00
#
_symmetry.space_group_name_H-M   'P 1'
#
loop_
_entity.id
_entity.type
_entity.pdbx_description
1 polymer ?
#
loop_
_entity_poly.entity_id
_entity_poly.type
_entity_poly.pdbx_seq_one_letter_code
_entity_poly.pdbx_strand_id
1 'polypeptide(L)'
;MRGSKATLDRVIGITSPRIATTKADRLALAKSGAAAVDMESYPIVSAAARAGVPAIVLRVVSDSLDTEMPDFNPALNAQGRLDGRKALWIALGSPLETFRLLSANKRAIERLTPAVKLILESDCFSRIGSALKN
;
A
#
# COMPACT_ATOMS: atom_id res chain seq x y z
N MET A 1 24.08 -3.74 15.71
CA MET A 1 22.69 -3.65 15.15
C MET A 1 22.54 -4.76 14.12
N ARG A 2 21.78 -5.82 14.40
CA ARG A 2 21.51 -6.89 13.43
C ARG A 2 20.53 -6.29 12.39
N GLY A 3 21.01 -6.08 11.16
CA GLY A 3 20.17 -5.68 10.05
C GLY A 3 19.09 -6.74 9.82
N SER A 4 17.84 -6.40 10.09
CA SER A 4 16.71 -7.24 9.72
C SER A 4 16.74 -7.37 8.20
N LYS A 5 17.00 -8.58 7.70
CA LYS A 5 16.95 -8.90 6.29
C LYS A 5 15.52 -8.66 5.81
N ALA A 6 15.30 -7.69 4.93
CA ALA A 6 14.00 -7.48 4.34
C ALA A 6 13.64 -8.72 3.52
N THR A 7 12.53 -9.37 3.85
CA THR A 7 11.95 -10.44 3.02
C THR A 7 10.95 -9.82 2.07
N LEU A 8 10.99 -10.23 0.81
CA LEU A 8 10.03 -9.83 -0.21
C LEU A 8 9.15 -11.04 -0.51
N ASP A 9 7.86 -10.89 -0.26
CA ASP A 9 6.87 -11.93 -0.53
C ASP A 9 6.03 -11.54 -1.77
N ARG A 10 5.79 -12.51 -2.63
CA ARG A 10 4.87 -12.33 -3.76
C ARG A 10 3.46 -12.68 -3.31
N VAL A 11 2.58 -11.71 -3.33
CA VAL A 11 1.21 -11.86 -2.83
C VAL A 11 0.18 -11.33 -3.83
N ILE A 12 -1.07 -11.72 -3.66
CA ILE A 12 -2.20 -11.11 -4.36
C ILE A 12 -2.55 -9.81 -3.62
N GLY A 13 -2.53 -8.70 -4.35
CA GLY A 13 -3.03 -7.40 -3.87
C GLY A 13 -4.40 -7.10 -4.44
N ILE A 14 -5.22 -6.36 -3.69
CA ILE A 14 -6.49 -5.81 -4.16
C ILE A 14 -6.50 -4.30 -4.04
N THR A 15 -7.00 -3.61 -5.05
CA THR A 15 -7.20 -2.16 -4.99
C THR A 15 -8.64 -1.86 -4.60
N SER A 16 -8.83 -1.10 -3.54
CA SER A 16 -10.13 -0.67 -3.01
C SER A 16 -10.30 0.84 -3.19
N PRO A 17 -11.48 1.33 -3.58
CA PRO A 17 -11.75 2.77 -3.65
C PRO A 17 -11.95 3.41 -2.27
N ARG A 18 -11.97 2.62 -1.21
CA ARG A 18 -12.19 3.06 0.17
C ARG A 18 -11.14 2.47 1.09
N ILE A 19 -10.83 3.20 2.16
CA ILE A 19 -9.93 2.71 3.21
C ILE A 19 -10.66 1.62 4.01
N ALA A 20 -10.03 0.45 4.15
CA ALA A 20 -10.51 -0.63 5.00
C ALA A 20 -10.16 -0.34 6.46
N THR A 21 -11.00 0.41 7.15
CA THR A 21 -10.72 0.93 8.49
C THR A 21 -10.99 -0.09 9.59
N THR A 22 -11.93 -0.99 9.37
CA THR A 22 -12.32 -2.00 10.36
C THR A 22 -11.73 -3.38 10.04
N LYS A 23 -11.61 -4.22 11.07
CA LYS A 23 -11.24 -5.64 10.90
C LYS A 23 -12.24 -6.36 9.98
N ALA A 24 -13.52 -6.04 10.06
CA ALA A 24 -14.57 -6.64 9.24
C ALA A 24 -14.37 -6.29 7.74
N ASP A 25 -14.05 -5.03 7.42
CA ASP A 25 -13.76 -4.61 6.04
C ASP A 25 -12.55 -5.36 5.48
N ARG A 26 -11.47 -5.47 6.26
CA ARG A 26 -10.25 -6.17 5.85
C ARG A 26 -10.49 -7.66 5.65
N LEU A 27 -11.26 -8.30 6.54
CA LEU A 27 -11.65 -9.71 6.39
C LEU A 27 -12.54 -9.91 5.15
N ALA A 28 -13.44 -8.98 4.84
CA ALA A 28 -14.25 -9.04 3.64
C ALA A 28 -13.39 -8.99 2.36
N LEU A 29 -12.39 -8.11 2.32
CA LEU A 29 -11.43 -8.03 1.22
C LEU A 29 -10.55 -9.29 1.12
N ALA A 30 -10.12 -9.86 2.26
CA ALA A 30 -9.31 -11.07 2.31
C ALA A 30 -10.03 -12.31 1.73
N LYS A 31 -11.37 -12.34 1.68
CA LYS A 31 -12.14 -13.41 1.03
C LYS A 31 -11.84 -13.55 -0.46
N SER A 32 -11.30 -12.52 -1.11
CA SER A 32 -10.81 -12.59 -2.49
C SER A 32 -9.48 -13.33 -2.65
N GLY A 33 -8.86 -13.77 -1.56
CA GLY A 33 -7.51 -14.33 -1.52
C GLY A 33 -6.40 -13.26 -1.46
N ALA A 34 -6.76 -11.99 -1.37
CA ALA A 34 -5.79 -10.91 -1.27
C ALA A 34 -5.13 -10.86 0.13
N ALA A 35 -3.82 -10.71 0.14
CA ALA A 35 -3.02 -10.52 1.36
C ALA A 35 -2.68 -9.05 1.64
N ALA A 36 -2.91 -8.16 0.67
CA ALA A 36 -2.68 -6.74 0.81
C ALA A 36 -3.77 -5.93 0.08
N VAL A 37 -4.08 -4.76 0.59
CA VAL A 37 -5.01 -3.80 -0.02
C VAL A 37 -4.33 -2.45 -0.20
N ASP A 38 -4.61 -1.82 -1.33
CA ASP A 38 -4.21 -0.44 -1.61
C ASP A 38 -5.33 0.32 -2.35
N MET A 39 -5.06 1.57 -2.73
CA MET A 39 -6.04 2.41 -3.44
C MET A 39 -5.62 2.78 -4.87
N GLU A 40 -4.38 2.48 -5.29
CA GLU A 40 -3.82 3.02 -6.53
C GLU A 40 -3.22 2.00 -7.49
N SER A 41 -2.88 0.79 -7.05
CA SER A 41 -2.10 -0.14 -7.87
C SER A 41 -2.82 -0.58 -9.14
N TYR A 42 -4.09 -0.94 -9.03
CA TYR A 42 -4.83 -1.45 -10.20
C TYR A 42 -4.93 -0.44 -11.36
N PRO A 43 -5.35 0.81 -11.18
CA PRO A 43 -5.40 1.77 -12.27
C PRO A 43 -4.02 2.05 -12.89
N ILE A 44 -2.95 2.07 -12.08
CA ILE A 44 -1.58 2.28 -12.57
C ILE A 44 -1.12 1.09 -13.42
N VAL A 45 -1.26 -0.14 -12.91
CA VAL A 45 -0.87 -1.35 -13.63
C VAL A 45 -1.70 -1.53 -14.91
N SER A 46 -3.00 -1.24 -14.84
CA SER A 46 -3.88 -1.30 -16.01
C SER A 46 -3.50 -0.28 -17.09
N ALA A 47 -3.11 0.93 -16.68
CA ALA A 47 -2.63 1.95 -17.62
C ALA A 47 -1.30 1.52 -18.26
N ALA A 48 -0.35 1.00 -17.49
CA ALA A 48 0.91 0.48 -17.99
C ALA A 48 0.70 -0.67 -18.98
N ALA A 49 -0.18 -1.62 -18.65
CA ALA A 49 -0.52 -2.74 -19.52
C ALA A 49 -1.10 -2.28 -20.86
N ARG A 50 -2.03 -1.30 -20.85
CA ARG A 50 -2.58 -0.72 -22.09
C ARG A 50 -1.52 -0.01 -22.94
N ALA A 51 -0.50 0.54 -22.30
CA ALA A 51 0.62 1.18 -22.99
C ALA A 51 1.73 0.21 -23.40
N GLY A 52 1.59 -1.10 -23.14
CA GLY A 52 2.63 -2.10 -23.41
C GLY A 52 3.87 -1.93 -22.54
N VAL A 53 3.73 -1.27 -21.37
CA VAL A 53 4.84 -0.99 -20.44
C VAL A 53 4.81 -2.01 -19.30
N PRO A 54 5.90 -2.76 -19.05
CA PRO A 54 6.02 -3.64 -17.90
C PRO A 54 5.92 -2.84 -16.60
N ALA A 55 5.18 -3.38 -15.63
CA ALA A 55 5.02 -2.76 -14.32
C ALA A 55 5.25 -3.75 -13.18
N ILE A 56 5.91 -3.29 -12.13
CA ILE A 56 6.05 -4.00 -10.86
C ILE A 56 5.44 -3.13 -9.77
N VAL A 57 4.64 -3.75 -8.91
CA VAL A 57 4.11 -3.12 -7.71
C VAL A 57 4.92 -3.61 -6.52
N LEU A 58 5.57 -2.69 -5.82
CA LEU A 58 6.22 -2.94 -4.54
C LEU A 58 5.47 -2.17 -3.46
N ARG A 59 5.04 -2.87 -2.43
CA ARG A 59 4.31 -2.29 -1.30
C ARG A 59 4.95 -2.72 0.01
N VAL A 60 4.78 -1.89 1.02
CA VAL A 60 5.07 -2.23 2.40
C VAL A 60 3.77 -2.12 3.18
N VAL A 61 3.51 -3.10 4.03
CA VAL A 61 2.33 -3.08 4.90
C VAL A 61 2.62 -2.17 6.09
N SER A 62 1.82 -1.11 6.24
CA SER A 62 1.90 -0.17 7.36
C SER A 62 1.04 -0.60 8.54
N ASP A 63 -0.06 -1.28 8.25
CA ASP A 63 -1.06 -1.69 9.22
C ASP A 63 -1.49 -3.14 8.97
N SER A 64 -1.81 -3.85 10.02
CA SER A 64 -2.24 -5.25 9.98
C SER A 64 -3.77 -5.35 10.13
N LEU A 65 -4.27 -6.59 10.01
CA LEU A 65 -5.69 -6.91 10.18
C LEU A 65 -6.28 -6.38 11.50
N ASP A 66 -5.47 -6.39 12.57
CA ASP A 66 -5.90 -6.01 13.92
C ASP A 66 -5.54 -4.55 14.29
N THR A 67 -5.00 -3.78 13.34
CA THR A 67 -4.66 -2.38 13.59
C THR A 67 -5.92 -1.53 13.61
N GLU A 68 -6.20 -0.91 14.75
CA GLU A 68 -7.23 0.12 14.85
C GLU A 68 -6.72 1.42 14.22
N MET A 69 -7.58 2.07 13.43
CA MET A 69 -7.25 3.33 12.78
C MET A 69 -8.50 4.22 12.71
N PRO A 70 -8.34 5.56 12.71
CA PRO A 70 -9.46 6.46 12.50
C PRO A 70 -10.09 6.24 11.12
N ASP A 71 -11.41 6.42 11.03
CA ASP A 71 -12.08 6.35 9.73
C ASP A 71 -11.88 7.64 8.94
N PHE A 72 -10.95 7.65 8.02
CA PHE A 72 -10.71 8.75 7.10
C PHE A 72 -11.59 8.72 5.83
N ASN A 73 -12.47 7.72 5.65
CA ASN A 73 -13.35 7.66 4.49
C ASN A 73 -14.24 8.91 4.33
N PRO A 74 -14.78 9.55 5.39
CA PRO A 74 -15.53 10.80 5.25
C PRO A 74 -14.70 11.99 4.74
N ALA A 75 -13.37 11.90 4.81
CA ALA A 75 -12.48 12.91 4.27
C ALA A 75 -12.05 12.64 2.81
N LEU A 76 -12.42 11.49 2.23
CA LEU A 76 -12.17 11.20 0.82
C LEU A 76 -13.24 11.84 -0.05
N ASN A 77 -12.82 12.48 -1.15
CA ASN A 77 -13.71 12.94 -2.20
C ASN A 77 -14.03 11.81 -3.20
N ALA A 78 -14.91 12.09 -4.18
CA ALA A 78 -15.28 11.12 -5.21
C ALA A 78 -14.12 10.61 -6.07
N GLN A 79 -13.00 11.34 -6.11
CA GLN A 79 -11.77 10.96 -6.82
C GLN A 79 -10.76 10.25 -5.91
N GLY A 80 -11.13 9.90 -4.66
CA GLY A 80 -10.24 9.26 -3.68
C GLY A 80 -9.18 10.18 -3.09
N ARG A 81 -9.28 11.50 -3.28
CA ARG A 81 -8.35 12.47 -2.69
C ARG A 81 -8.78 12.84 -1.29
N LEU A 82 -7.81 12.91 -0.37
CA LEU A 82 -8.04 13.28 1.01
C LEU A 82 -8.22 14.81 1.16
N ASP A 83 -9.34 15.21 1.74
CA ASP A 83 -9.54 16.59 2.20
C ASP A 83 -8.77 16.80 3.50
N GLY A 84 -7.71 17.59 3.44
CA GLY A 84 -6.80 17.81 4.58
C GLY A 84 -7.49 18.43 5.80
N ARG A 85 -8.52 19.28 5.60
CA ARG A 85 -9.25 19.91 6.72
C ARG A 85 -10.09 18.88 7.47
N LYS A 86 -10.83 18.06 6.73
CA LYS A 86 -11.61 16.96 7.31
C LYS A 86 -10.73 15.93 7.97
N ALA A 87 -9.62 15.54 7.31
CA ALA A 87 -8.64 14.63 7.87
C ALA A 87 -8.03 15.12 9.18
N LEU A 88 -7.74 16.43 9.28
CA LEU A 88 -7.25 17.04 10.52
C LEU A 88 -8.27 16.92 11.66
N TRP A 89 -9.55 17.18 11.40
CA TRP A 89 -10.60 17.05 12.41
C TRP A 89 -10.75 15.59 12.88
N ILE A 90 -10.69 14.62 11.96
CA ILE A 90 -10.71 13.19 12.28
C ILE A 90 -9.50 12.82 13.14
N ALA A 91 -8.30 13.28 12.77
CA ALA A 91 -7.07 13.03 13.50
C ALA A 91 -7.10 13.59 14.93
N LEU A 92 -7.66 14.79 15.12
CA LEU A 92 -7.82 15.42 16.43
C LEU A 92 -8.87 14.68 17.31
N GLY A 93 -9.87 14.07 16.68
CA GLY A 93 -10.86 13.25 17.37
C GLY A 93 -10.34 11.90 17.88
N SER A 94 -9.24 11.40 17.31
CA SER A 94 -8.63 10.10 17.65
C SER A 94 -7.09 10.23 17.70
N PRO A 95 -6.54 10.98 18.65
CA PRO A 95 -5.12 11.34 18.64
C PRO A 95 -4.18 10.14 18.83
N LEU A 96 -4.57 9.19 19.67
CA LEU A 96 -3.75 7.99 19.94
C LEU A 96 -3.65 7.08 18.73
N GLU A 97 -4.79 6.82 18.07
CA GLU A 97 -4.85 5.99 16.85
C GLU A 97 -4.10 6.66 15.70
N THR A 98 -4.26 7.98 15.56
CA THR A 98 -3.52 8.79 14.58
C THR A 98 -2.02 8.71 14.82
N PHE A 99 -1.56 8.84 16.06
CA PHE A 99 -0.14 8.72 16.39
C PHE A 99 0.41 7.31 16.07
N ARG A 100 -0.36 6.26 16.39
CA ARG A 100 0.00 4.87 16.04
C ARG A 100 0.13 4.69 14.53
N LEU A 101 -0.83 5.21 13.77
CA LEU A 101 -0.83 5.16 12.30
C LEU A 101 0.39 5.88 11.71
N LEU A 102 0.68 7.10 12.15
CA LEU A 102 1.84 7.87 11.70
C LEU A 102 3.16 7.16 12.02
N SER A 103 3.27 6.59 13.22
CA SER A 103 4.45 5.83 13.64
C SER A 103 4.63 4.55 12.83
N ALA A 104 3.55 3.85 12.50
CA ALA A 104 3.56 2.67 11.65
C ALA A 104 3.97 3.03 10.22
N ASN A 105 3.43 4.10 9.67
CA ASN A 105 3.75 4.59 8.34
C ASN A 105 5.24 5.01 8.22
N LYS A 106 5.77 5.70 9.22
CA LYS A 106 7.21 6.03 9.28
C LYS A 106 8.07 4.77 9.21
N ARG A 107 7.79 3.76 10.05
CA ARG A 107 8.52 2.47 10.02
C ARG A 107 8.38 1.74 8.68
N ALA A 108 7.21 1.81 8.06
CA ALA A 108 6.97 1.23 6.74
C ALA A 108 7.85 1.89 5.67
N ILE A 109 7.91 3.22 5.63
CA ILE A 109 8.76 3.97 4.69
C ILE A 109 10.25 3.64 4.91
N GLU A 110 10.70 3.57 6.15
CA GLU A 110 12.08 3.18 6.49
C GLU A 110 12.46 1.78 5.97
N ARG A 111 11.49 0.86 5.88
CA ARG A 111 11.68 -0.47 5.29
C ARG A 111 11.56 -0.49 3.78
N LEU A 112 10.69 0.34 3.22
CA LEU A 112 10.46 0.42 1.77
C LEU A 112 11.70 0.96 1.04
N THR A 113 12.34 1.98 1.58
CA THR A 113 13.48 2.65 0.95
C THR A 113 14.61 1.69 0.56
N PRO A 114 15.15 0.83 1.46
CA PRO A 114 16.19 -0.12 1.08
C PRO A 114 15.68 -1.21 0.12
N ALA A 115 14.41 -1.60 0.19
CA ALA A 115 13.82 -2.57 -0.73
C ALA A 115 13.72 -2.01 -2.15
N VAL A 116 13.31 -0.76 -2.31
CA VAL A 116 13.31 -0.06 -3.60
C VAL A 116 14.71 0.02 -4.17
N LYS A 117 15.70 0.42 -3.36
CA LYS A 117 17.09 0.50 -3.78
C LYS A 117 17.61 -0.85 -4.28
N LEU A 118 17.35 -1.92 -3.54
CA LEU A 118 17.74 -3.28 -3.92
C LEU A 118 17.14 -3.70 -5.27
N ILE A 119 15.88 -3.37 -5.53
CA ILE A 119 15.22 -3.69 -6.80
C ILE A 119 15.81 -2.87 -7.95
N LEU A 120 16.07 -1.58 -7.73
CA LEU A 120 16.65 -0.71 -8.75
C LEU A 120 18.10 -1.08 -9.10
N GLU A 121 18.87 -1.57 -8.13
CA GLU A 121 20.25 -2.04 -8.31
C GLU A 121 20.31 -3.48 -8.86
N SER A 122 19.20 -4.22 -8.82
CA SER A 122 19.12 -5.56 -9.38
C SER A 122 18.79 -5.53 -10.87
N ASP A 123 19.26 -6.54 -11.64
CA ASP A 123 18.90 -6.73 -13.05
C ASP A 123 17.41 -7.12 -13.26
N CYS A 124 16.57 -6.90 -12.25
CA CYS A 124 15.18 -7.30 -12.27
C CYS A 124 14.40 -6.66 -13.42
N PHE A 125 14.67 -5.38 -13.70
CA PHE A 125 14.02 -4.66 -14.81
C PHE A 125 14.50 -5.12 -16.19
N SER A 126 15.77 -5.45 -16.36
CA SER A 126 16.31 -5.97 -17.62
C SER A 126 15.72 -7.35 -17.94
N ARG A 127 15.55 -8.20 -16.92
CA ARG A 127 14.94 -9.54 -17.06
C ARG A 127 13.45 -9.50 -17.41
N ILE A 128 12.71 -8.53 -16.87
CA ILE A 128 11.29 -8.35 -17.20
C ILE A 128 11.12 -7.87 -18.64
N GLY A 129 11.96 -6.93 -19.08
CA GLY A 129 11.96 -6.46 -20.46
C GLY A 129 12.30 -7.55 -21.49
N SER A 130 13.13 -8.53 -21.13
CA SER A 130 13.44 -9.66 -22.01
C SER A 130 12.35 -10.73 -22.02
N ALA A 131 11.66 -10.96 -20.92
CA ALA A 131 10.57 -11.94 -20.81
C ALA A 131 9.29 -11.53 -21.56
N LEU A 132 9.13 -10.26 -21.87
CA LEU A 132 7.96 -9.73 -22.61
C LEU A 132 8.20 -9.61 -24.12
N LYS A 133 9.42 -9.92 -24.62
CA LYS A 133 9.76 -9.92 -26.05
C LYS A 133 9.64 -11.32 -26.68
N ASN A 134 9.33 -12.33 -25.89
CA ASN A 134 9.06 -13.70 -26.33
C ASN A 134 7.57 -14.03 -26.12
#